data_eae9df345b6f57be03c60e5b03fb7f66
#
_entry.id   eae9df345b6f57be03c60e5b03fb7f66
#
_cell.length_a   1.000
_cell.length_b   1.000
_cell.length_c   1.000
_cell.angle_alpha   90.00
_cell.angle_beta   90.00
_cell.angle_gamma   90.00
#
_symmetry.space_group_name_H-M   'P 1'
#
loop_
_entity.id
_entity.type
_entity.pdbx_description
1 polymer ?
#
loop_
_entity_poly.entity_id
_entity_poly.type
_entity_poly.pdbx_seq_one_letter_code
_entity_poly.pdbx_strand_id
1 'polypeptide(L)'
;MAGTEHSGPEAGFADVFRGRWCILTPPPGTDETAVKKMAELWRLAGSQVDVMDPEHHDKVLAVTSHLPHLIAYCIVGTANDLEEHLKGEVIKFAAGGFRDFTRIAASDPIMWRDVFLNNREAVLEMLGRFTEDLTALQRAIRWGEGDKLQEVFTRTRAIRRGIIDAKQA
;
A
#
# COMPACT_ATOMS: atom_id res chain seq x y z
N MET A 1 -2.81 8.07 -0.86
CA MET A 1 -2.53 9.03 -1.93
C MET A 1 -3.79 9.80 -2.27
N ALA A 2 -3.67 11.03 -2.76
CA ALA A 2 -4.80 11.79 -3.29
C ALA A 2 -5.05 11.38 -4.75
N GLY A 3 -6.32 11.36 -5.18
CA GLY A 3 -6.73 10.94 -6.51
C GLY A 3 -7.46 9.61 -6.55
N THR A 4 -7.69 9.15 -7.75
CA THR A 4 -8.36 7.88 -8.08
C THR A 4 -7.43 7.01 -8.93
N GLU A 5 -7.87 5.81 -9.30
CA GLU A 5 -7.19 4.93 -10.27
C GLU A 5 -7.21 5.46 -11.71
N HIS A 6 -7.94 6.54 -11.98
CA HIS A 6 -8.00 7.20 -13.30
C HIS A 6 -6.97 8.32 -13.42
N SER A 7 -6.41 8.49 -14.60
CA SER A 7 -5.41 9.52 -14.92
C SER A 7 -6.01 10.65 -15.77
N GLY A 8 -5.35 11.81 -15.73
CA GLY A 8 -5.67 12.96 -16.57
C GLY A 8 -6.57 14.00 -15.90
N PRO A 9 -6.75 15.17 -16.54
CA PRO A 9 -7.46 16.30 -15.95
C PRO A 9 -8.94 16.03 -15.68
N GLU A 10 -9.57 15.16 -16.46
CA GLU A 10 -10.97 14.75 -16.30
C GLU A 10 -11.22 13.91 -15.02
N ALA A 11 -10.16 13.33 -14.45
CA ALA A 11 -10.22 12.61 -13.18
C ALA A 11 -10.11 13.54 -11.94
N GLY A 12 -9.86 14.83 -12.17
CA GLY A 12 -9.70 15.83 -11.12
C GLY A 12 -11.05 16.27 -10.52
N PHE A 13 -11.07 16.51 -9.22
CA PHE A 13 -12.22 17.12 -8.54
C PHE A 13 -11.75 18.06 -7.41
N ALA A 14 -12.59 19.03 -7.06
CA ALA A 14 -12.21 20.15 -6.20
C ALA A 14 -11.67 19.74 -4.82
N ASP A 15 -12.23 18.68 -4.24
CA ASP A 15 -11.90 18.25 -2.88
C ASP A 15 -10.85 17.11 -2.83
N VAL A 16 -10.13 16.86 -3.93
CA VAL A 16 -9.16 15.72 -4.04
C VAL A 16 -8.10 15.71 -2.93
N PHE A 17 -7.71 16.88 -2.44
CA PHE A 17 -6.69 17.03 -1.40
C PHE A 17 -7.24 17.19 0.01
N ARG A 18 -8.56 17.46 0.17
CA ARG A 18 -9.16 17.73 1.47
C ARG A 18 -9.02 16.54 2.43
N GLY A 19 -8.39 16.79 3.59
CA GLY A 19 -8.12 15.76 4.60
C GLY A 19 -7.09 14.70 4.21
N ARG A 20 -6.44 14.84 3.04
CA ARG A 20 -5.37 13.93 2.60
C ARG A 20 -4.01 14.39 3.10
N TRP A 21 -3.12 13.45 3.35
CA TRP A 21 -1.75 13.75 3.69
C TRP A 21 -0.96 14.23 2.47
N CYS A 22 -0.29 15.37 2.62
CA CYS A 22 0.79 15.82 1.76
C CYS A 22 2.10 15.72 2.54
N ILE A 23 3.00 14.86 2.10
CA ILE A 23 4.28 14.65 2.73
C ILE A 23 5.34 15.42 1.93
N LEU A 24 6.03 16.33 2.59
CA LEU A 24 7.15 17.06 2.01
C LEU A 24 8.46 16.35 2.41
N THR A 25 9.29 16.08 1.43
CA THR A 25 10.59 15.41 1.62
C THR A 25 11.74 16.28 1.13
N PRO A 26 12.03 17.41 1.82
CA PRO A 26 13.07 18.32 1.39
C PRO A 26 14.45 17.65 1.50
N PRO A 27 15.29 17.68 0.43
CA PRO A 27 16.67 17.25 0.51
C PRO A 27 17.46 18.09 1.54
N PRO A 28 18.57 17.56 2.09
CA PRO A 28 19.43 18.32 2.99
C PRO A 28 19.88 19.66 2.39
N GLY A 29 19.79 20.73 3.17
CA GLY A 29 20.16 22.08 2.74
C GLY A 29 19.05 22.85 2.01
N THR A 30 17.84 22.31 1.91
CA THR A 30 16.68 23.03 1.36
C THR A 30 16.34 24.23 2.25
N ASP A 31 16.06 25.38 1.64
CA ASP A 31 15.63 26.59 2.34
C ASP A 31 14.34 26.36 3.14
N GLU A 32 14.42 26.53 4.46
CA GLU A 32 13.27 26.37 5.35
C GLU A 32 12.09 27.27 5.00
N THR A 33 12.34 28.46 4.45
CA THR A 33 11.29 29.40 4.02
C THR A 33 10.53 28.83 2.83
N ALA A 34 11.22 28.17 1.90
CA ALA A 34 10.59 27.47 0.78
C ALA A 34 9.72 26.30 1.26
N VAL A 35 10.23 25.49 2.20
CA VAL A 35 9.46 24.37 2.80
C VAL A 35 8.19 24.89 3.49
N LYS A 36 8.30 25.97 4.27
CA LYS A 36 7.12 26.59 4.93
C LYS A 36 6.08 27.07 3.92
N LYS A 37 6.50 27.76 2.86
CA LYS A 37 5.60 28.23 1.80
C LYS A 37 4.88 27.06 1.10
N MET A 38 5.60 25.98 0.80
CA MET A 38 4.99 24.78 0.21
C MET A 38 4.00 24.13 1.16
N ALA A 39 4.32 24.04 2.45
CA ALA A 39 3.43 23.52 3.46
C ALA A 39 2.13 24.34 3.55
N GLU A 40 2.25 25.68 3.54
CA GLU A 40 1.09 26.58 3.54
C GLU A 40 0.23 26.40 2.30
N LEU A 41 0.82 26.31 1.11
CA LEU A 41 0.07 26.06 -0.14
C LEU A 41 -0.78 24.79 -0.05
N TRP A 42 -0.20 23.69 0.42
CA TRP A 42 -0.93 22.43 0.52
C TRP A 42 -2.01 22.47 1.63
N ARG A 43 -1.76 23.18 2.73
CA ARG A 43 -2.81 23.41 3.75
C ARG A 43 -3.98 24.22 3.20
N LEU A 44 -3.72 25.24 2.38
CA LEU A 44 -4.79 26.00 1.69
C LEU A 44 -5.59 25.12 0.73
N ALA A 45 -4.96 24.11 0.10
CA ALA A 45 -5.66 23.12 -0.71
C ALA A 45 -6.45 22.08 0.14
N GLY A 46 -6.40 22.18 1.48
CA GLY A 46 -7.12 21.32 2.40
C GLY A 46 -6.38 20.09 2.88
N SER A 47 -5.10 19.94 2.53
CA SER A 47 -4.26 18.81 2.95
C SER A 47 -3.80 18.93 4.40
N GLN A 48 -3.58 17.77 5.04
CA GLN A 48 -2.74 17.68 6.22
C GLN A 48 -1.28 17.56 5.75
N VAL A 49 -0.39 18.43 6.27
CA VAL A 49 1.00 18.47 5.79
C VAL A 49 1.94 17.98 6.86
N ASP A 50 2.80 17.03 6.49
CA ASP A 50 3.91 16.56 7.29
C ASP A 50 5.23 16.75 6.53
N VAL A 51 6.35 16.80 7.27
CA VAL A 51 7.69 16.95 6.72
C VAL A 51 8.54 15.81 7.26
N MET A 52 9.11 15.00 6.39
CA MET A 52 9.97 13.90 6.81
C MET A 52 11.20 13.74 5.93
N ASP A 53 12.16 13.01 6.43
CA ASP A 53 13.36 12.66 5.69
C ASP A 53 13.01 11.77 4.49
N PRO A 54 13.64 11.96 3.30
CA PRO A 54 13.37 11.17 2.11
C PRO A 54 13.53 9.65 2.30
N GLU A 55 14.59 9.20 2.98
CA GLU A 55 14.79 7.75 3.21
C GLU A 55 13.70 7.18 4.13
N HIS A 56 13.32 7.95 5.15
CA HIS A 56 12.23 7.55 6.04
C HIS A 56 10.90 7.44 5.27
N HIS A 57 10.59 8.44 4.43
CA HIS A 57 9.43 8.41 3.54
C HIS A 57 9.42 7.14 2.70
N ASP A 58 10.52 6.82 2.04
CA ASP A 58 10.62 5.68 1.13
C ASP A 58 10.37 4.34 1.85
N LYS A 59 10.88 4.19 3.08
CA LYS A 59 10.61 3.01 3.92
C LYS A 59 9.14 2.92 4.36
N VAL A 60 8.55 4.05 4.77
CA VAL A 60 7.12 4.10 5.16
C VAL A 60 6.24 3.74 3.98
N LEU A 61 6.49 4.32 2.80
CA LEU A 61 5.70 4.06 1.59
C LEU A 61 5.92 2.65 1.05
N ALA A 62 7.11 2.08 1.21
CA ALA A 62 7.36 0.68 0.86
C ALA A 62 6.40 -0.27 1.59
N VAL A 63 6.14 -0.04 2.88
CA VAL A 63 5.22 -0.87 3.68
C VAL A 63 3.75 -0.53 3.43
N THR A 64 3.41 0.76 3.42
CA THR A 64 2.00 1.20 3.47
C THR A 64 1.35 1.31 2.10
N SER A 65 2.12 1.38 1.04
CA SER A 65 1.65 1.57 -0.33
C SER A 65 2.21 0.54 -1.31
N HIS A 66 3.54 0.42 -1.42
CA HIS A 66 4.16 -0.35 -2.50
C HIS A 66 3.98 -1.85 -2.32
N LEU A 67 4.29 -2.39 -1.15
CA LEU A 67 4.12 -3.81 -0.86
C LEU A 67 2.66 -4.29 -1.04
N PRO A 68 1.63 -3.60 -0.55
CA PRO A 68 0.24 -3.96 -0.81
C PRO A 68 -0.11 -4.07 -2.31
N HIS A 69 0.37 -3.12 -3.14
CA HIS A 69 0.13 -3.18 -4.58
C HIS A 69 0.85 -4.36 -5.23
N LEU A 70 2.11 -4.61 -4.87
CA LEU A 70 2.87 -5.75 -5.37
C LEU A 70 2.15 -7.07 -5.06
N ILE A 71 1.68 -7.24 -3.82
CA ILE A 71 0.95 -8.43 -3.40
C ILE A 71 -0.38 -8.55 -4.16
N ALA A 72 -1.10 -7.45 -4.38
CA ALA A 72 -2.34 -7.45 -5.15
C ALA A 72 -2.12 -7.90 -6.60
N TYR A 73 -1.07 -7.40 -7.27
CA TYR A 73 -0.69 -7.88 -8.60
C TYR A 73 -0.33 -9.38 -8.59
N CYS A 74 0.46 -9.83 -7.61
CA CYS A 74 0.84 -11.23 -7.47
C CYS A 74 -0.37 -12.15 -7.28
N ILE A 75 -1.33 -11.79 -6.41
CA ILE A 75 -2.52 -12.60 -6.15
C ILE A 75 -3.38 -12.72 -7.42
N VAL A 76 -3.56 -11.63 -8.17
CA VAL A 76 -4.30 -11.65 -9.44
C VAL A 76 -3.59 -12.54 -10.47
N GLY A 77 -2.26 -12.43 -10.60
CA GLY A 77 -1.46 -13.29 -11.46
C GLY A 77 -1.62 -14.76 -11.07
N THR A 78 -1.43 -15.09 -9.78
CA THR A 78 -1.58 -16.46 -9.27
C THR A 78 -2.97 -17.03 -9.57
N ALA A 79 -4.04 -16.23 -9.39
CA ALA A 79 -5.40 -16.66 -9.69
C ALA A 79 -5.64 -16.88 -11.20
N ASN A 80 -4.93 -16.12 -12.06
CA ASN A 80 -5.02 -16.27 -13.51
C ASN A 80 -4.24 -17.49 -14.05
N ASP A 81 -3.17 -17.87 -13.37
CA ASP A 81 -2.29 -18.98 -13.79
C ASP A 81 -2.81 -20.37 -13.36
N LEU A 82 -4.00 -20.42 -12.77
CA LEU A 82 -4.69 -21.66 -12.46
C LEU A 82 -5.22 -22.33 -13.74
N GLU A 83 -5.54 -23.62 -13.64
CA GLU A 83 -6.20 -24.36 -14.73
C GLU A 83 -7.53 -23.69 -15.15
N GLU A 84 -7.86 -23.76 -16.44
CA GLU A 84 -9.00 -23.05 -17.05
C GLU A 84 -10.32 -23.18 -16.28
N HIS A 85 -10.64 -24.40 -15.79
CA HIS A 85 -11.87 -24.63 -15.03
C HIS A 85 -11.86 -23.96 -13.66
N LEU A 86 -10.73 -23.95 -12.95
CA LEU A 86 -10.56 -23.27 -11.66
C LEU A 86 -10.57 -21.74 -11.82
N LYS A 87 -9.97 -21.24 -12.90
CA LYS A 87 -9.94 -19.80 -13.22
C LYS A 87 -11.37 -19.24 -13.37
N GLY A 88 -12.24 -19.93 -14.10
CA GLY A 88 -13.65 -19.54 -14.25
C GLY A 88 -14.39 -19.49 -12.92
N GLU A 89 -14.12 -20.42 -12.02
CA GLU A 89 -14.70 -20.47 -10.68
C GLU A 89 -14.14 -19.40 -9.75
N VAL A 90 -12.84 -19.14 -9.77
CA VAL A 90 -12.21 -18.04 -8.98
C VAL A 90 -12.84 -16.70 -9.33
N ILE A 91 -13.01 -16.40 -10.62
CA ILE A 91 -13.67 -15.17 -11.07
C ILE A 91 -15.14 -15.13 -10.61
N LYS A 92 -15.87 -16.23 -10.78
CA LYS A 92 -17.29 -16.34 -10.43
C LYS A 92 -17.54 -16.20 -8.93
N PHE A 93 -16.68 -16.81 -8.11
CA PHE A 93 -16.84 -16.85 -6.65
C PHE A 93 -15.99 -15.83 -5.92
N ALA A 94 -15.34 -14.90 -6.64
CA ALA A 94 -14.58 -13.82 -6.04
C ALA A 94 -15.49 -12.97 -5.12
N ALA A 95 -15.42 -13.27 -3.83
CA ALA A 95 -16.17 -12.54 -2.79
C ALA A 95 -15.54 -11.18 -2.49
N GLY A 96 -16.22 -10.36 -1.65
CA GLY A 96 -15.80 -9.02 -1.32
C GLY A 96 -14.32 -8.89 -0.93
N GLY A 97 -13.81 -9.79 -0.10
CA GLY A 97 -12.41 -9.75 0.33
C GLY A 97 -11.39 -9.82 -0.81
N PHE A 98 -11.61 -10.71 -1.80
CA PHE A 98 -10.74 -10.78 -2.97
C PHE A 98 -10.84 -9.51 -3.83
N ARG A 99 -12.07 -9.07 -4.14
CA ARG A 99 -12.31 -7.85 -4.95
C ARG A 99 -11.76 -6.60 -4.30
N ASP A 100 -12.00 -6.42 -3.01
CA ASP A 100 -11.58 -5.22 -2.28
C ASP A 100 -10.06 -5.15 -2.18
N PHE A 101 -9.40 -6.28 -1.88
CA PHE A 101 -7.96 -6.34 -1.78
C PHE A 101 -7.26 -6.18 -3.15
N THR A 102 -7.79 -6.82 -4.20
CA THR A 102 -7.18 -6.78 -5.54
C THR A 102 -7.58 -5.58 -6.38
N ARG A 103 -8.50 -4.73 -5.91
CA ARG A 103 -8.93 -3.50 -6.61
C ARG A 103 -7.75 -2.64 -7.04
N ILE A 104 -6.74 -2.53 -6.18
CA ILE A 104 -5.54 -1.72 -6.44
C ILE A 104 -4.65 -2.29 -7.55
N ALA A 105 -4.78 -3.55 -7.93
CA ALA A 105 -4.08 -4.15 -9.07
C ALA A 105 -4.62 -3.67 -10.44
N ALA A 106 -5.71 -2.90 -10.48
CA ALA A 106 -6.22 -2.25 -11.68
C ALA A 106 -5.54 -0.89 -11.98
N SER A 107 -4.58 -0.48 -11.15
CA SER A 107 -3.84 0.77 -11.31
C SER A 107 -2.90 0.72 -12.52
N ASP A 108 -2.45 1.90 -12.99
CA ASP A 108 -1.57 2.06 -14.15
C ASP A 108 -0.25 1.27 -13.98
N PRO A 109 0.05 0.30 -14.87
CA PRO A 109 1.23 -0.56 -14.73
C PRO A 109 2.55 0.17 -14.99
N ILE A 110 2.55 1.24 -15.80
CA ILE A 110 3.76 2.03 -16.08
C ILE A 110 4.14 2.82 -14.82
N MET A 111 3.17 3.48 -14.20
CA MET A 111 3.39 4.21 -12.95
C MET A 111 3.94 3.27 -11.86
N TRP A 112 3.33 2.10 -11.69
CA TRP A 112 3.78 1.16 -10.64
C TRP A 112 5.14 0.54 -10.93
N ARG A 113 5.45 0.24 -12.20
CA ARG A 113 6.82 -0.14 -12.60
C ARG A 113 7.83 0.91 -12.12
N ASP A 114 7.55 2.18 -12.39
CA ASP A 114 8.46 3.26 -12.07
C ASP A 114 8.56 3.50 -10.54
N VAL A 115 7.45 3.39 -9.81
CA VAL A 115 7.44 3.40 -8.34
C VAL A 115 8.35 2.31 -7.76
N PHE A 116 8.22 1.06 -8.22
CA PHE A 116 9.05 -0.04 -7.73
C PHE A 116 10.53 0.12 -8.06
N LEU A 117 10.85 0.62 -9.25
CA LEU A 117 12.23 0.81 -9.68
C LEU A 117 12.91 1.99 -8.97
N ASN A 118 12.18 3.07 -8.68
CA ASN A 118 12.73 4.23 -7.99
C ASN A 118 12.85 4.03 -6.47
N ASN A 119 11.98 3.24 -5.84
CA ASN A 119 12.07 2.86 -4.42
C ASN A 119 12.54 1.42 -4.22
N ARG A 120 13.44 0.95 -5.09
CA ARG A 120 13.82 -0.47 -5.20
C ARG A 120 14.34 -1.05 -3.90
N GLU A 121 15.24 -0.36 -3.22
CA GLU A 121 15.94 -0.91 -2.04
C GLU A 121 14.99 -1.08 -0.85
N ALA A 122 14.20 -0.06 -0.53
CA ALA A 122 13.22 -0.16 0.54
C ALA A 122 12.12 -1.19 0.23
N VAL A 123 11.68 -1.27 -1.03
CA VAL A 123 10.69 -2.28 -1.45
C VAL A 123 11.26 -3.69 -1.31
N LEU A 124 12.50 -3.94 -1.74
CA LEU A 124 13.14 -5.27 -1.61
C LEU A 124 13.36 -5.66 -0.15
N GLU A 125 13.75 -4.73 0.72
CA GLU A 125 13.86 -4.98 2.15
C GLU A 125 12.51 -5.43 2.74
N MET A 126 11.44 -4.69 2.45
CA MET A 126 10.11 -5.01 2.98
C MET A 126 9.53 -6.28 2.37
N LEU A 127 9.77 -6.52 1.09
CA LEU A 127 9.39 -7.76 0.41
C LEU A 127 10.11 -8.97 1.02
N GLY A 128 11.39 -8.85 1.35
CA GLY A 128 12.16 -9.88 2.04
C GLY A 128 11.50 -10.26 3.38
N ARG A 129 11.22 -9.29 4.24
CA ARG A 129 10.53 -9.50 5.52
C ARG A 129 9.15 -10.14 5.35
N PHE A 130 8.37 -9.65 4.39
CA PHE A 130 7.05 -10.22 4.09
C PHE A 130 7.16 -11.68 3.63
N THR A 131 8.15 -12.01 2.80
CA THR A 131 8.39 -13.38 2.32
C THR A 131 8.80 -14.32 3.46
N GLU A 132 9.59 -13.85 4.41
CA GLU A 132 9.94 -14.61 5.63
C GLU A 132 8.70 -14.90 6.48
N ASP A 133 7.86 -13.88 6.73
CA ASP A 133 6.61 -14.03 7.48
C ASP A 133 5.64 -14.99 6.76
N LEU A 134 5.49 -14.84 5.43
CA LEU A 134 4.64 -15.71 4.62
C LEU A 134 5.14 -17.16 4.64
N THR A 135 6.46 -17.37 4.57
CA THR A 135 7.08 -18.69 4.64
C THR A 135 6.86 -19.34 6.02
N ALA A 136 6.92 -18.55 7.09
CA ALA A 136 6.61 -19.03 8.44
C ALA A 136 5.14 -19.47 8.57
N LEU A 137 4.20 -18.69 8.02
CA LEU A 137 2.78 -19.08 7.97
C LEU A 137 2.54 -20.31 7.10
N GLN A 138 3.18 -20.38 5.92
CA GLN A 138 3.11 -21.56 5.04
C GLN A 138 3.57 -22.84 5.78
N ARG A 139 4.66 -22.74 6.55
CA ARG A 139 5.14 -23.84 7.37
C ARG A 139 4.13 -24.22 8.45
N ALA A 140 3.58 -23.26 9.17
CA ALA A 140 2.59 -23.51 10.21
C ALA A 140 1.32 -24.21 9.65
N ILE A 141 0.86 -23.79 8.47
CA ILE A 141 -0.25 -24.44 7.76
C ILE A 141 0.11 -25.89 7.38
N ARG A 142 1.30 -26.11 6.80
CA ARG A 142 1.75 -27.44 6.36
C ARG A 142 1.80 -28.44 7.52
N TRP A 143 2.22 -28.01 8.69
CA TRP A 143 2.37 -28.87 9.86
C TRP A 143 1.16 -28.86 10.80
N GLY A 144 0.08 -28.14 10.47
CA GLY A 144 -1.12 -28.07 11.28
C GLY A 144 -0.91 -27.36 12.64
N GLU A 145 0.02 -26.41 12.71
CA GLU A 145 0.35 -25.66 13.94
C GLU A 145 -0.74 -24.59 14.22
N GLY A 146 -1.96 -25.04 14.59
CA GLY A 146 -3.13 -24.17 14.76
C GLY A 146 -2.94 -23.07 15.80
N ASP A 147 -2.33 -23.38 16.94
CA ASP A 147 -2.09 -22.42 18.01
C ASP A 147 -1.19 -21.28 17.56
N LYS A 148 -0.17 -21.57 16.75
CA LYS A 148 0.74 -20.58 16.18
C LYS A 148 0.04 -19.64 15.20
N LEU A 149 -0.82 -20.18 14.35
CA LEU A 149 -1.65 -19.39 13.45
C LEU A 149 -2.58 -18.47 14.24
N GLN A 150 -3.23 -18.99 15.26
CA GLN A 150 -4.12 -18.23 16.12
C GLN A 150 -3.40 -17.09 16.83
N GLU A 151 -2.20 -17.33 17.35
CA GLU A 151 -1.35 -16.31 18.00
C GLU A 151 -1.05 -15.15 17.03
N VAL A 152 -0.53 -15.47 15.83
CA VAL A 152 -0.21 -14.46 14.81
C VAL A 152 -1.45 -13.67 14.42
N PHE A 153 -2.58 -14.33 14.16
CA PHE A 153 -3.80 -13.66 13.74
C PHE A 153 -4.42 -12.82 14.85
N THR A 154 -4.33 -13.27 16.10
CA THR A 154 -4.80 -12.50 17.26
C THR A 154 -4.00 -11.21 17.43
N ARG A 155 -2.68 -11.30 17.34
CA ARG A 155 -1.78 -10.13 17.39
C ARG A 155 -2.06 -9.15 16.27
N THR A 156 -2.11 -9.61 15.02
CA THR A 156 -2.32 -8.73 13.86
C THR A 156 -3.72 -8.12 13.85
N ARG A 157 -4.74 -8.84 14.31
CA ARG A 157 -6.10 -8.31 14.51
C ARG A 157 -6.11 -7.17 15.53
N ALA A 158 -5.39 -7.29 16.63
CA ALA A 158 -5.30 -6.23 17.63
C ALA A 158 -4.66 -4.96 17.06
N ILE A 159 -3.56 -5.12 16.29
CA ILE A 159 -2.90 -4.01 15.60
C ILE A 159 -3.88 -3.32 14.63
N ARG A 160 -4.59 -4.10 13.80
CA ARG A 160 -5.54 -3.53 12.82
C ARG A 160 -6.68 -2.77 13.50
N ARG A 161 -7.18 -3.26 14.63
CA ARG A 161 -8.19 -2.55 15.41
C ARG A 161 -7.68 -1.20 15.91
N GLY A 162 -6.46 -1.15 16.44
CA GLY A 162 -5.85 0.12 16.85
C GLY A 162 -5.71 1.14 15.70
N ILE A 163 -5.44 0.69 14.48
CA ILE A 163 -5.39 1.56 13.29
C ILE A 163 -6.79 2.14 12.96
N ILE A 164 -7.84 1.33 13.06
CA ILE A 164 -9.22 1.78 12.84
C ILE A 164 -9.62 2.80 13.90
N ASP A 165 -9.35 2.52 15.18
CA ASP A 165 -9.68 3.39 16.30
C ASP A 165 -8.95 4.74 16.21
N ALA A 166 -7.75 4.76 15.62
CA ALA A 166 -7.00 5.98 15.30
C ALA A 166 -7.57 6.77 14.09
N LYS A 167 -8.70 6.36 13.50
CA LYS A 167 -9.34 6.99 12.34
C LYS A 167 -8.43 7.12 11.10
N GLN A 168 -7.53 6.20 10.94
CA GLN A 168 -6.60 6.14 9.79
C GLN A 168 -7.05 5.12 8.71
N ALA A 169 -8.27 4.66 8.79
CA ALA A 169 -8.86 3.69 7.85
C ALA A 169 -9.96 4.34 7.02
#